data_ea6b54fbf4251d6ada8ba29bc07bf55f
#
_entry.id   ea6b54fbf4251d6ada8ba29bc07bf55f
#
_cell.length_a   1.000
_cell.length_b   1.000
_cell.length_c   1.000
_cell.angle_alpha   90.00
_cell.angle_beta   90.00
_cell.angle_gamma   90.00
#
_symmetry.space_group_name_H-M   'P 1'
#
loop_
_entity.id
_entity.type
_entity.pdbx_description
1 polymer ?
#
loop_
_entity_poly.entity_id
_entity_poly.type
_entity_poly.pdbx_seq_one_letter_code
_entity_poly.pdbx_strand_id
1 'polypeptide(L)'
;MFGLQIRYLSFFLGIVSVLSFFNIIYSYYLNLYLNLDTYFYTLIFSFVLFLIFYIFGNNKIKSNIFDKILTIFLGYLLIPLILSIPFYFSIYNFTFLNSFFESISGFTSTGFTIIENVKQIDQSL
;
A
#
# COMPACT_ATOMS: atom_id res chain seq x y z
N MET A 1 -12.75 -17.41 -18.67
CA MET A 1 -11.56 -17.27 -17.82
C MET A 1 -11.16 -15.81 -17.87
N PHE A 2 -11.25 -15.09 -16.77
CA PHE A 2 -11.00 -13.64 -16.73
C PHE A 2 -9.52 -13.37 -17.04
N GLY A 3 -9.26 -12.59 -18.08
CA GLY A 3 -7.90 -12.17 -18.48
C GLY A 3 -7.34 -11.05 -17.61
N LEU A 4 -7.44 -11.20 -16.28
CA LEU A 4 -6.92 -10.23 -15.32
C LEU A 4 -5.46 -9.90 -15.64
N GLN A 5 -5.20 -8.63 -15.82
CA GLN A 5 -3.84 -8.15 -16.09
C GLN A 5 -3.05 -8.00 -14.78
N ILE A 6 -2.90 -9.12 -14.05
CA ILE A 6 -2.23 -9.20 -12.74
C ILE A 6 -0.83 -8.60 -12.78
N ARG A 7 -0.16 -8.66 -13.93
CA ARG A 7 1.18 -8.09 -14.08
C ARG A 7 1.21 -6.56 -13.97
N TYR A 8 0.17 -5.86 -14.41
CA TYR A 8 0.11 -4.41 -14.16
C TYR A 8 -0.06 -4.10 -12.68
N LEU A 9 -0.85 -4.93 -11.98
CA LEU A 9 -1.00 -4.80 -10.54
C LEU A 9 0.33 -4.99 -9.80
N SER A 10 1.20 -5.91 -10.27
CA SER A 10 2.52 -6.09 -9.67
C SER A 10 3.38 -4.84 -9.74
N PHE A 11 3.35 -4.07 -10.83
CA PHE A 11 4.11 -2.82 -10.91
C PHE A 11 3.70 -1.80 -9.84
N PHE A 12 2.40 -1.66 -9.57
CA PHE A 12 1.93 -0.78 -8.48
C PHE A 12 2.42 -1.26 -7.12
N LEU A 13 2.43 -2.57 -6.86
CA LEU A 13 2.96 -3.14 -5.63
C LEU A 13 4.48 -2.92 -5.51
N GLY A 14 5.20 -2.99 -6.62
CA GLY A 14 6.60 -2.64 -6.69
C GLY A 14 6.86 -1.18 -6.30
N ILE A 15 6.02 -0.25 -6.78
CA ILE A 15 6.10 1.17 -6.39
C ILE A 15 5.88 1.33 -4.89
N VAL A 16 4.86 0.67 -4.32
CA VAL A 16 4.61 0.70 -2.86
C VAL A 16 5.82 0.19 -2.08
N SER A 17 6.45 -0.90 -2.53
CA SER A 17 7.67 -1.43 -1.91
C SER A 17 8.82 -0.42 -1.94
N VAL A 18 9.04 0.25 -3.08
CA VAL A 18 10.08 1.28 -3.23
C VAL A 18 9.79 2.48 -2.32
N LEU A 19 8.55 2.94 -2.25
CA LEU A 19 8.16 4.05 -1.36
C LEU A 19 8.35 3.69 0.11
N SER A 20 8.00 2.46 0.51
CA SER A 20 8.24 1.98 1.88
C SER A 20 9.73 1.94 2.20
N PHE A 21 10.58 1.54 1.25
CA PHE A 21 12.04 1.57 1.40
C PHE A 21 12.56 3.00 1.62
N PHE A 22 12.11 3.97 0.83
CA PHE A 22 12.49 5.37 1.03
C PHE A 22 12.01 5.91 2.37
N ASN A 23 10.82 5.50 2.83
CA ASN A 23 10.32 5.92 4.14
C ASN A 23 11.18 5.35 5.29
N ILE A 24 11.66 4.12 5.17
CA ILE A 24 12.61 3.53 6.14
C ILE A 24 13.90 4.38 6.21
N ILE A 25 14.47 4.76 5.06
CA ILE A 25 15.67 5.61 5.01
C ILE A 25 15.39 6.97 5.65
N TYR A 26 14.26 7.58 5.32
CA TYR A 26 13.84 8.86 5.88
C TYR A 26 13.69 8.80 7.40
N SER A 27 13.00 7.78 7.89
CA SER A 27 12.79 7.57 9.33
C SER A 27 14.11 7.34 10.07
N TYR A 28 15.03 6.59 9.46
CA TYR A 28 16.35 6.37 10.04
C TYR A 28 17.19 7.66 10.08
N TYR A 29 17.16 8.45 9.01
CA TYR A 29 17.91 9.72 8.92
C TYR A 29 17.43 10.76 9.95
N LEU A 30 16.13 10.82 10.20
CA LEU A 30 15.52 11.77 11.15
C LEU A 30 15.38 11.22 12.57
N ASN A 31 15.91 10.02 12.86
CA ASN A 31 15.79 9.32 14.15
C ASN A 31 14.31 9.09 14.59
N LEU A 32 13.41 8.87 13.65
CA LEU A 32 12.00 8.58 13.87
C LEU A 32 11.78 7.06 13.94
N TYR A 33 12.17 6.45 15.06
CA TYR A 33 12.18 4.98 15.18
C TYR A 33 10.84 4.38 15.62
N LEU A 34 9.88 5.18 16.06
CA LEU A 34 8.64 4.70 16.68
C LEU A 34 7.81 3.77 15.75
N ASN A 35 7.76 4.07 14.47
CA ASN A 35 6.99 3.30 13.49
C ASN A 35 7.86 2.67 12.40
N LEU A 36 9.17 2.60 12.59
CA LEU A 36 10.10 2.09 11.59
C LEU A 36 9.80 0.63 11.22
N ASP A 37 9.50 -0.20 12.22
CA ASP A 37 9.17 -1.62 12.02
C ASP A 37 7.94 -1.81 11.13
N THR A 38 6.97 -0.91 11.19
CA THR A 38 5.74 -1.00 10.39
C THR A 38 6.01 -0.87 8.90
N TYR A 39 6.99 -0.04 8.53
CA TYR A 39 7.43 0.11 7.15
C TYR A 39 8.27 -1.08 6.65
N PHE A 40 9.00 -1.76 7.53
CA PHE A 40 9.63 -3.05 7.19
C PHE A 40 8.59 -4.11 6.84
N TYR A 41 7.52 -4.22 7.64
CA TYR A 41 6.42 -5.16 7.32
C TYR A 41 5.75 -4.82 5.99
N THR A 42 5.48 -3.54 5.76
CA THR A 42 4.88 -3.08 4.49
C THR A 42 5.78 -3.36 3.30
N LEU A 43 7.08 -3.11 3.42
CA LEU A 43 8.07 -3.39 2.38
C LEU A 43 8.11 -4.89 2.05
N ILE A 44 8.26 -5.75 3.06
CA ILE A 44 8.34 -7.20 2.85
C ILE A 44 7.05 -7.71 2.21
N PHE A 45 5.90 -7.31 2.73
CA PHE A 45 4.61 -7.78 2.25
C PHE A 45 4.32 -7.33 0.81
N SER A 46 4.54 -6.05 0.51
CA SER A 46 4.35 -5.51 -0.85
C SER A 46 5.35 -6.11 -1.84
N PHE A 47 6.61 -6.34 -1.43
CA PHE A 47 7.63 -6.95 -2.29
C PHE A 47 7.33 -8.41 -2.59
N VAL A 48 6.91 -9.19 -1.61
CA VAL A 48 6.50 -10.59 -1.81
C VAL A 48 5.31 -10.68 -2.76
N LEU A 49 4.28 -9.84 -2.57
CA LEU A 49 3.14 -9.79 -3.48
C LEU A 49 3.54 -9.32 -4.89
N PHE A 50 4.45 -8.36 -5.00
CA PHE A 50 5.03 -7.94 -6.28
C PHE A 50 5.64 -9.15 -7.00
N LEU A 51 6.50 -9.93 -6.33
CA LEU A 51 7.14 -11.11 -6.93
C LEU A 51 6.12 -12.16 -7.35
N ILE A 52 5.16 -12.48 -6.48
CA ILE A 52 4.10 -13.44 -6.78
C ILE A 52 3.33 -13.01 -8.03
N PHE A 53 2.84 -11.78 -8.07
CA PHE A 53 2.04 -11.29 -9.19
C PHE A 53 2.86 -11.09 -10.46
N TYR A 54 4.15 -10.80 -10.34
CA TYR A 54 5.06 -10.70 -11.48
C TYR A 54 5.33 -12.08 -12.11
N ILE A 55 5.58 -13.10 -11.29
CA ILE A 55 5.87 -14.47 -11.77
C ILE A 55 4.61 -15.14 -12.35
N PHE A 56 3.49 -15.02 -11.66
CA PHE A 56 2.22 -15.64 -12.10
C PHE A 56 1.46 -14.80 -13.13
N GLY A 57 1.83 -13.53 -13.31
CA GLY A 57 1.21 -12.65 -14.30
C GLY A 57 1.57 -13.01 -15.73
N ASN A 58 0.60 -13.45 -16.52
CA ASN A 58 0.81 -13.81 -17.92
C ASN A 58 0.48 -12.63 -18.85
N ASN A 59 1.45 -12.18 -19.65
CA ASN A 59 1.30 -11.07 -20.60
C ASN A 59 0.61 -11.45 -21.92
N LYS A 60 0.43 -12.74 -22.19
CA LYS A 60 -0.03 -13.22 -23.50
C LYS A 60 -1.56 -13.28 -23.63
N ILE A 61 -2.28 -12.95 -22.58
CA ILE A 61 -3.76 -12.99 -22.59
C ILE A 61 -4.27 -11.73 -23.28
N LYS A 62 -4.99 -11.88 -24.40
CA LYS A 62 -5.76 -10.80 -25.00
C LYS A 62 -6.80 -10.33 -23.97
N SER A 63 -6.61 -9.13 -23.42
CA SER A 63 -7.50 -8.56 -22.42
C SER A 63 -8.63 -7.78 -23.09
N ASN A 64 -9.85 -8.02 -22.65
CA ASN A 64 -11.00 -7.22 -22.98
C ASN A 64 -11.03 -5.93 -22.13
N ILE A 65 -11.85 -4.97 -22.53
CA ILE A 65 -12.08 -3.73 -21.76
C ILE A 65 -12.52 -4.05 -20.34
N PHE A 66 -13.38 -5.05 -20.17
CA PHE A 66 -13.87 -5.50 -18.87
C PHE A 66 -12.73 -6.00 -17.96
N ASP A 67 -11.77 -6.76 -18.49
CA ASP A 67 -10.62 -7.25 -17.73
C ASP A 67 -9.74 -6.09 -17.22
N LYS A 68 -9.58 -5.04 -18.03
CA LYS A 68 -8.84 -3.83 -17.65
C LYS A 68 -9.53 -3.08 -16.51
N ILE A 69 -10.84 -2.88 -16.62
CA ILE A 69 -11.66 -2.22 -15.59
C ILE A 69 -11.58 -3.00 -14.28
N LEU A 70 -11.73 -4.32 -14.34
CA LEU A 70 -11.65 -5.20 -13.17
C LEU A 70 -10.25 -5.14 -12.52
N THR A 71 -9.19 -5.09 -13.32
CA THR A 71 -7.82 -4.96 -12.81
C THR A 71 -7.62 -3.64 -12.06
N ILE A 72 -8.13 -2.54 -12.62
CA ILE A 72 -8.07 -1.22 -11.97
C ILE A 72 -8.86 -1.24 -10.66
N PHE A 73 -10.08 -1.77 -10.67
CA PHE A 73 -10.91 -1.88 -9.47
C PHE A 73 -10.22 -2.67 -8.35
N LEU A 74 -9.61 -3.82 -8.70
CA LEU A 74 -8.83 -4.59 -7.75
C LEU A 74 -7.60 -3.83 -7.24
N GLY A 75 -6.95 -3.04 -8.08
CA GLY A 75 -5.86 -2.15 -7.68
C GLY A 75 -6.30 -1.13 -6.63
N TYR A 76 -7.44 -0.46 -6.85
CA TYR A 76 -8.02 0.50 -5.91
C TYR A 76 -8.41 -0.12 -4.56
N LEU A 77 -8.59 -1.42 -4.49
CA LEU A 77 -8.90 -2.14 -3.26
C LEU A 77 -7.64 -2.69 -2.58
N LEU A 78 -6.73 -3.30 -3.35
CA LEU A 78 -5.55 -3.97 -2.81
C LEU A 78 -4.47 -2.98 -2.35
N ILE A 79 -4.26 -1.88 -3.09
CA ILE A 79 -3.19 -0.92 -2.74
C ILE A 79 -3.47 -0.26 -1.40
N PRO A 80 -4.67 0.30 -1.12
CA PRO A 80 -4.98 0.85 0.21
C PRO A 80 -4.94 -0.19 1.32
N LEU A 81 -5.28 -1.46 1.05
CA LEU A 81 -5.13 -2.53 2.03
C LEU A 81 -3.68 -2.70 2.47
N ILE A 82 -2.74 -2.62 1.55
CA ILE A 82 -1.30 -2.72 1.87
C ILE A 82 -0.81 -1.44 2.55
N LEU A 83 -1.25 -0.28 2.08
CA LEU A 83 -0.93 1.01 2.69
C LEU A 83 -1.54 1.18 4.09
N SER A 84 -2.55 0.38 4.47
CA SER A 84 -3.10 0.39 5.83
C SER A 84 -2.19 -0.30 6.86
N ILE A 85 -1.21 -1.10 6.42
CA ILE A 85 -0.31 -1.85 7.30
C ILE A 85 0.45 -0.93 8.27
N PRO A 86 1.10 0.18 7.82
CA PRO A 86 1.81 1.08 8.73
C PRO A 86 0.90 1.68 9.79
N PHE A 87 -0.32 2.08 9.42
CA PHE A 87 -1.29 2.63 10.37
C PHE A 87 -1.77 1.59 11.38
N TYR A 88 -2.08 0.38 10.91
CA TYR A 88 -2.61 -0.69 11.76
C TYR A 88 -1.59 -1.19 12.79
N PHE A 89 -0.34 -1.34 12.40
CA PHE A 89 0.74 -1.77 13.29
C PHE A 89 1.44 -0.62 14.01
N SER A 90 0.97 0.63 13.83
CA SER A 90 1.53 1.77 14.53
C SER A 90 1.27 1.70 16.03
N ILE A 91 2.07 2.45 16.79
CA ILE A 91 1.91 2.59 18.24
C ILE A 91 0.56 3.24 18.65
N TYR A 92 -0.15 3.84 17.70
CA TYR A 92 -1.41 4.57 17.95
C TYR A 92 -2.65 3.66 18.04
N ASN A 93 -2.49 2.33 17.90
CA ASN A 93 -3.56 1.33 18.03
C ASN A 93 -4.81 1.63 17.18
N PHE A 94 -4.61 2.03 15.93
CA PHE A 94 -5.73 2.21 15.01
C PHE A 94 -6.46 0.88 14.76
N THR A 95 -7.80 0.95 14.73
CA THR A 95 -8.58 -0.21 14.27
C THR A 95 -8.33 -0.45 12.79
N PHE A 96 -8.54 -1.68 12.32
CA PHE A 96 -8.38 -2.00 10.90
C PHE A 96 -9.20 -1.07 9.99
N LEU A 97 -10.44 -0.77 10.36
CA LEU A 97 -11.31 0.13 9.58
C LEU A 97 -10.74 1.55 9.52
N ASN A 98 -10.22 2.07 10.63
CA ASN A 98 -9.62 3.40 10.68
C ASN A 98 -8.34 3.46 9.84
N SER A 99 -7.47 2.45 9.94
CA SER A 99 -6.24 2.34 9.14
C SER A 99 -6.54 2.26 7.65
N PHE A 100 -7.55 1.50 7.28
CA PHE A 100 -7.98 1.36 5.90
C PHE A 100 -8.62 2.65 5.37
N PHE A 101 -9.39 3.36 6.19
CA PHE A 101 -9.96 4.66 5.84
C PHE A 101 -8.86 5.70 5.58
N GLU A 102 -7.87 5.82 6.48
CA GLU A 102 -6.74 6.74 6.29
C GLU A 102 -5.96 6.42 5.01
N SER A 103 -5.68 5.15 4.76
CA SER A 103 -4.94 4.74 3.57
C SER A 103 -5.74 4.97 2.28
N ILE A 104 -7.05 4.73 2.24
CA ILE A 104 -7.90 5.08 1.09
C ILE A 104 -7.93 6.58 0.89
N SER A 105 -8.13 7.35 1.95
CA SER A 105 -8.19 8.81 1.89
C SER A 105 -6.89 9.39 1.33
N GLY A 106 -5.75 8.91 1.80
CA GLY A 106 -4.44 9.30 1.25
C GLY A 106 -4.25 8.86 -0.20
N PHE A 107 -4.57 7.61 -0.52
CA PHE A 107 -4.40 7.06 -1.86
C PHE A 107 -5.29 7.75 -2.91
N THR A 108 -6.52 8.10 -2.56
CA THR A 108 -7.45 8.79 -3.45
C THR A 108 -7.33 10.32 -3.40
N SER A 109 -6.41 10.84 -2.58
CA SER A 109 -6.21 12.28 -2.38
C SER A 109 -7.47 13.02 -1.92
N THR A 110 -8.38 12.36 -1.23
CA THR A 110 -9.61 12.98 -0.71
C THR A 110 -9.35 13.88 0.51
N GLY A 111 -8.28 13.61 1.27
CA GLY A 111 -7.85 14.45 2.39
C GLY A 111 -8.71 14.38 3.64
N PHE A 112 -9.66 13.44 3.72
CA PHE A 112 -10.39 13.20 4.96
C PHE A 112 -9.53 12.40 5.94
N THR A 113 -9.56 12.78 7.23
CA THR A 113 -8.84 12.07 8.28
C THR A 113 -9.73 11.86 9.50
N ILE A 114 -9.54 10.72 10.16
CA ILE A 114 -10.15 10.39 11.45
C ILE A 114 -9.26 10.91 12.60
N ILE A 115 -8.03 11.31 12.27
CA ILE A 115 -7.04 11.76 13.23
C ILE A 115 -7.40 13.17 13.70
N GLU A 116 -7.85 13.29 14.94
CA GLU A 116 -8.26 14.60 15.52
C GLU A 116 -7.09 15.55 15.68
N ASN A 117 -5.90 15.05 15.99
CA ASN A 117 -4.72 15.86 16.22
C ASN A 117 -3.47 15.34 15.51
N VAL A 118 -3.31 15.72 14.25
CA VAL A 118 -2.20 15.29 13.38
C VAL A 118 -0.83 15.66 13.97
N LYS A 119 -0.74 16.72 14.82
CA LYS A 119 0.52 17.15 15.44
C LYS A 119 1.05 16.15 16.50
N GLN A 120 0.20 15.24 16.98
CA GLN A 120 0.58 14.22 17.97
C GLN A 120 1.06 12.93 17.32
N ILE A 121 0.93 12.83 16.00
CA ILE A 121 1.39 11.67 15.25
C ILE A 121 2.82 11.91 14.78
N ASP A 122 3.61 10.85 14.82
CA ASP A 122 4.96 10.84 14.31
C ASP A 122 4.97 11.22 12.81
N GLN A 123 5.88 12.10 12.43
CA GLN A 123 6.04 12.58 11.06
C GLN A 123 6.40 11.46 10.06
N SER A 124 6.77 10.29 10.55
CA SER A 124 7.05 9.12 9.70
C SER A 124 5.79 8.39 9.24
N LEU A 125 4.64 8.55 9.90
CA LEU A 125 3.40 7.87 9.58
C LEU A 125 2.54 8.70 8.64
#